data_c6ab40dcdd3b0e7b9d6763fdb9f8b67a
#
_entry.id   c6ab40dcdd3b0e7b9d6763fdb9f8b67a
#
_cell.length_a   1.000
_cell.length_b   1.000
_cell.length_c   1.000
_cell.angle_alpha   90.00
_cell.angle_beta   90.00
_cell.angle_gamma   90.00
#
_symmetry.space_group_name_H-M   'P 1'
#
loop_
_entity.id
_entity.type
_entity.pdbx_description
1 polymer ?
#
loop_
_entity_poly.entity_id
_entity_poly.type
_entity_poly.pdbx_seq_one_letter_code
_entity_poly.pdbx_strand_id
1 'polypeptide(L)'
;MLGCAIGAIFGGIATTSYPENIGILRISKIGSRYVVMTAGIIALVLGFLPFVGAFFASLPGAVISAATTVLFGIIAMSGVQMLREVIWDDLNLLVAGTSFSVAIGSMFLPEEFYGLFSPAIVVVIHEPLVLGAVMLVVLNAIINLGIRPMLKDKGVV
;
A
#
# COMPACT_ATOMS: atom_id res chain seq x y z
N MET A 1 15.37 -0.24 -9.97
CA MET A 1 15.74 -1.39 -10.82
C MET A 1 17.13 -1.92 -10.54
N LEU A 2 18.20 -1.10 -10.43
CA LEU A 2 19.55 -1.57 -10.10
C LEU A 2 19.62 -2.34 -8.76
N GLY A 3 18.94 -1.88 -7.72
CA GLY A 3 18.89 -2.56 -6.43
C GLY A 3 18.28 -3.96 -6.50
N CYS A 4 17.23 -4.16 -7.31
CA CYS A 4 16.65 -5.49 -7.52
C CYS A 4 17.60 -6.43 -8.24
N ALA A 5 18.33 -5.93 -9.25
CA ALA A 5 19.30 -6.73 -9.99
C ALA A 5 20.47 -7.18 -9.10
N ILE A 6 21.00 -6.27 -8.28
CA ILE A 6 22.05 -6.58 -7.31
C ILE A 6 21.52 -7.55 -6.25
N GLY A 7 20.34 -7.29 -5.68
CA GLY A 7 19.72 -8.18 -4.69
C GLY A 7 19.50 -9.60 -5.22
N ALA A 8 19.07 -9.75 -6.48
CA ALA A 8 18.86 -11.04 -7.10
C ALA A 8 20.15 -11.86 -7.25
N ILE A 9 21.29 -11.20 -7.54
CA ILE A 9 22.61 -11.87 -7.63
C ILE A 9 23.01 -12.47 -6.27
N PHE A 10 22.63 -11.80 -5.17
CA PHE A 10 22.91 -12.28 -3.80
C PHE A 10 21.78 -13.16 -3.21
N GLY A 11 20.81 -13.59 -4.03
CA GLY A 11 19.68 -14.41 -3.56
C GLY A 11 18.65 -13.67 -2.72
N GLY A 12 18.69 -12.33 -2.74
CA GLY A 12 17.75 -11.48 -2.01
C GLY A 12 16.40 -11.35 -2.71
N ILE A 13 15.40 -10.95 -1.93
CA ILE A 13 14.05 -10.65 -2.41
C ILE A 13 14.09 -9.36 -3.25
N ALA A 14 13.20 -9.26 -4.23
CA ALA A 14 13.05 -8.06 -5.04
C ALA A 14 12.79 -6.83 -4.15
N THR A 15 13.62 -5.79 -4.29
CA THR A 15 13.44 -4.53 -3.57
C THR A 15 12.36 -3.69 -4.25
N THR A 16 11.45 -3.15 -3.45
CA THR A 16 10.41 -2.22 -3.90
C THR A 16 10.50 -0.90 -3.14
N SER A 17 9.84 0.13 -3.65
CA SER A 17 9.68 1.38 -2.90
C SER A 17 8.51 1.23 -1.94
N TYR A 18 8.76 1.56 -0.68
CA TYR A 18 7.75 1.49 0.38
C TYR A 18 7.09 2.88 0.54
N PRO A 19 5.81 3.04 0.12
CA PRO A 19 5.10 4.31 0.26
C PRO A 19 4.90 4.71 1.73
N GLU A 20 4.98 3.77 2.67
CA GLU A 20 4.93 4.00 4.11
C GLU A 20 6.01 4.97 4.58
N ASN A 21 7.15 5.02 3.91
CA ASN A 21 8.22 5.97 4.21
C ASN A 21 7.79 7.43 4.02
N ILE A 22 6.80 7.70 3.16
CA ILE A 22 6.25 9.04 2.96
C ILE A 22 5.56 9.52 4.23
N GLY A 23 4.83 8.65 4.92
CA GLY A 23 4.22 8.94 6.22
C GLY A 23 5.27 9.28 7.28
N ILE A 24 6.34 8.50 7.36
CA ILE A 24 7.45 8.73 8.29
C ILE A 24 8.16 10.05 7.99
N LEU A 25 8.39 10.38 6.73
CA LEU A 25 8.97 11.66 6.30
C LEU A 25 8.11 12.87 6.71
N ARG A 26 6.78 12.75 6.61
CA ARG A 26 5.85 13.81 7.06
C ARG A 26 5.91 14.04 8.56
N ILE A 27 6.01 12.97 9.35
CA ILE A 27 6.06 13.05 10.81
C ILE A 27 7.42 13.55 11.30
N SER A 28 8.51 12.99 10.76
CA SER A 28 9.89 13.34 11.15
C SER A 28 10.35 14.69 10.61
N LYS A 29 9.71 15.20 9.53
CA LYS A 29 10.10 16.39 8.76
C LYS A 29 11.55 16.34 8.25
N ILE A 30 12.15 15.15 8.19
CA ILE A 30 13.52 14.93 7.75
C ILE A 30 13.50 14.39 6.32
N GLY A 31 13.48 15.27 5.33
CA GLY A 31 13.49 14.92 3.90
C GLY A 31 14.90 14.85 3.28
N SER A 32 15.95 14.66 4.08
CA SER A 32 17.32 14.64 3.56
C SER A 32 17.68 13.30 2.94
N ARG A 33 18.15 13.31 1.70
CA ARG A 33 18.69 12.12 1.00
C ARG A 33 19.86 11.47 1.75
N TYR A 34 20.63 12.25 2.51
CA TYR A 34 21.78 11.76 3.28
C TYR A 34 21.34 10.84 4.42
N VAL A 35 20.19 11.10 5.05
CA VAL A 35 19.65 10.25 6.12
C VAL A 35 19.30 8.86 5.57
N VAL A 36 18.64 8.82 4.41
CA VAL A 36 18.29 7.56 3.75
C VAL A 36 19.54 6.80 3.29
N MET A 37 20.54 7.53 2.77
CA MET A 37 21.83 6.95 2.37
C MET A 37 22.57 6.36 3.57
N THR A 38 22.61 7.07 4.69
CA THR A 38 23.25 6.58 5.92
C THR A 38 22.53 5.35 6.48
N ALA A 39 21.20 5.36 6.48
CA ALA A 39 20.40 4.20 6.85
C ALA A 39 20.69 2.99 5.96
N GLY A 40 20.81 3.21 4.63
CA GLY A 40 21.20 2.16 3.69
C GLY A 40 22.60 1.58 3.97
N ILE A 41 23.58 2.43 4.30
CA ILE A 41 24.93 1.99 4.66
C ILE A 41 24.89 1.17 5.96
N ILE A 42 24.17 1.62 6.97
CA ILE A 42 24.00 0.90 8.23
C ILE A 42 23.35 -0.48 7.97
N ALA A 43 22.28 -0.52 7.18
CA ALA A 43 21.60 -1.76 6.82
C ALA A 43 22.53 -2.73 6.08
N LEU A 44 23.36 -2.20 5.18
CA LEU A 44 24.35 -2.99 4.45
C LEU A 44 25.41 -3.59 5.39
N VAL A 45 25.95 -2.80 6.31
CA VAL A 45 26.91 -3.28 7.32
C VAL A 45 26.28 -4.36 8.20
N LEU A 46 25.04 -4.15 8.67
CA LEU A 46 24.31 -5.14 9.47
C LEU A 46 24.03 -6.43 8.68
N GLY A 47 23.78 -6.33 7.38
CA GLY A 47 23.58 -7.49 6.49
C GLY A 47 24.82 -8.38 6.35
N PHE A 48 26.02 -7.84 6.50
CA PHE A 48 27.26 -8.62 6.49
C PHE A 48 27.55 -9.35 7.82
N LEU A 49 26.74 -9.09 8.86
CA LEU A 49 26.90 -9.69 10.18
C LEU A 49 25.89 -10.84 10.37
N PRO A 50 26.27 -12.12 10.17
CA PRO A 50 25.33 -13.24 10.23
C PRO A 50 24.63 -13.37 11.59
N PHE A 51 25.29 -12.96 12.67
CA PHE A 51 24.72 -13.02 14.01
C PHE A 51 23.52 -12.09 14.17
N VAL A 52 23.45 -10.97 13.45
CA VAL A 52 22.31 -10.04 13.47
C VAL A 52 21.07 -10.71 12.90
N GLY A 53 21.23 -11.42 11.77
CA GLY A 53 20.15 -12.22 11.18
C GLY A 53 19.68 -13.34 12.12
N ALA A 54 20.62 -14.05 12.74
CA ALA A 54 20.31 -15.11 13.70
C ALA A 54 19.60 -14.56 14.95
N PHE A 55 19.99 -13.37 15.44
CA PHE A 55 19.31 -12.70 16.54
C PHE A 55 17.86 -12.39 16.21
N PHE A 56 17.58 -11.76 15.06
CA PHE A 56 16.20 -11.48 14.65
C PHE A 56 15.37 -12.74 14.41
N ALA A 57 15.98 -13.81 13.86
CA ALA A 57 15.32 -15.10 13.68
C ALA A 57 15.00 -15.81 15.02
N SER A 58 15.72 -15.52 16.08
CA SER A 58 15.48 -16.07 17.42
C SER A 58 14.37 -15.37 18.20
N LEU A 59 13.87 -14.22 17.71
CA LEU A 59 12.82 -13.47 18.42
C LEU A 59 11.51 -14.25 18.42
N PRO A 60 10.81 -14.32 19.58
CA PRO A 60 9.48 -14.92 19.63
C PRO A 60 8.52 -14.23 18.68
N GLY A 61 7.72 -15.00 17.95
CA GLY A 61 6.73 -14.48 16.98
C GLY A 61 5.80 -13.43 17.60
N ALA A 62 5.45 -13.58 18.87
CA ALA A 62 4.62 -12.61 19.59
C ALA A 62 5.24 -11.20 19.64
N VAL A 63 6.57 -11.13 19.82
CA VAL A 63 7.28 -9.83 19.87
C VAL A 63 7.27 -9.18 18.48
N ILE A 64 7.53 -9.96 17.43
CA ILE A 64 7.51 -9.48 16.05
C ILE A 64 6.09 -9.02 15.69
N SER A 65 5.07 -9.80 16.03
CA SER A 65 3.67 -9.46 15.75
C SER A 65 3.22 -8.19 16.48
N ALA A 66 3.63 -8.00 17.73
CA ALA A 66 3.32 -6.78 18.48
C ALA A 66 3.96 -5.54 17.81
N ALA A 67 5.24 -5.63 17.45
CA ALA A 67 5.94 -4.53 16.79
C ALA A 67 5.33 -4.20 15.41
N THR A 68 5.02 -5.21 14.60
CA THR A 68 4.40 -5.01 13.29
C THR A 68 2.99 -4.44 13.39
N THR A 69 2.20 -4.83 14.39
CA THR A 69 0.87 -4.27 14.62
C THR A 69 0.94 -2.77 14.89
N VAL A 70 1.88 -2.31 15.71
CA VAL A 70 2.08 -0.88 15.96
C VAL A 70 2.51 -0.15 14.69
N LEU A 71 3.45 -0.72 13.93
CA LEU A 71 3.90 -0.14 12.66
C LEU A 71 2.76 -0.01 11.65
N PHE A 72 1.94 -1.04 11.48
CA PHE A 72 0.76 -0.99 10.59
C PHE A 72 -0.27 0.02 11.07
N GLY A 73 -0.44 0.20 12.39
CA GLY A 73 -1.26 1.26 12.95
C GLY A 73 -0.79 2.66 12.53
N ILE A 74 0.52 2.92 12.58
CA ILE A 74 1.11 4.18 12.13
C ILE A 74 0.90 4.40 10.63
N ILE A 75 1.07 3.35 9.82
CA ILE A 75 0.84 3.38 8.38
C ILE A 75 -0.64 3.72 8.08
N ALA A 76 -1.57 3.07 8.77
CA ALA A 76 -2.99 3.33 8.62
C ALA A 76 -3.33 4.80 8.95
N MET A 77 -2.78 5.34 10.03
CA MET A 77 -2.97 6.75 10.40
C MET A 77 -2.35 7.71 9.37
N SER A 78 -1.26 7.34 8.73
CA SER A 78 -0.70 8.12 7.61
C SER A 78 -1.66 8.16 6.43
N GLY A 79 -2.32 7.05 6.11
CA GLY A 79 -3.39 7.00 5.10
C GLY A 79 -4.57 7.93 5.45
N VAL A 80 -5.03 7.90 6.70
CA VAL A 80 -6.09 8.81 7.18
C VAL A 80 -5.68 10.28 7.04
N GLN A 81 -4.41 10.61 7.33
CA GLN A 81 -3.90 11.98 7.16
C GLN A 81 -3.90 12.42 5.69
N MET A 82 -3.58 11.54 4.75
CA MET A 82 -3.65 11.84 3.31
C MET A 82 -5.09 12.11 2.86
N LEU A 83 -6.06 11.39 3.41
CA LEU A 83 -7.47 11.59 3.11
C LEU A 83 -8.03 12.95 3.58
N ARG A 84 -7.37 13.66 4.51
CA ARG A 84 -7.76 15.01 4.91
C ARG A 84 -7.69 16.05 3.79
N GLU A 85 -6.86 15.80 2.78
CA GLU A 85 -6.68 16.70 1.63
C GLU A 85 -7.78 16.50 0.57
N VAL A 86 -8.57 15.44 0.69
CA VAL A 86 -9.67 15.12 -0.23
C VAL A 86 -10.90 15.92 0.12
N ILE A 87 -11.54 16.53 -0.89
CA ILE A 87 -12.85 17.15 -0.74
C ILE A 87 -13.89 16.03 -0.71
N TRP A 88 -14.51 15.83 0.46
CA TRP A 88 -15.51 14.79 0.70
C TRP A 88 -16.89 15.30 0.29
N ASP A 89 -17.15 15.33 -1.01
CA ASP A 89 -18.49 15.51 -1.56
C ASP A 89 -19.16 14.13 -1.78
N ASP A 90 -20.46 14.15 -2.06
CA ASP A 90 -21.27 12.94 -2.22
C ASP A 90 -20.70 11.98 -3.27
N LEU A 91 -20.15 12.53 -4.35
CA LEU A 91 -19.55 11.73 -5.43
C LEU A 91 -18.24 11.05 -5.00
N ASN A 92 -17.37 11.78 -4.31
CA ASN A 92 -16.12 11.22 -3.81
C ASN A 92 -16.38 10.22 -2.65
N LEU A 93 -17.40 10.47 -1.83
CA LEU A 93 -17.83 9.53 -0.80
C LEU A 93 -18.35 8.22 -1.42
N LEU A 94 -19.12 8.32 -2.49
CA LEU A 94 -19.61 7.16 -3.24
C LEU A 94 -18.43 6.36 -3.84
N VAL A 95 -17.47 7.03 -4.47
CA VAL A 95 -16.26 6.39 -5.03
C VAL A 95 -15.49 5.65 -3.95
N ALA A 96 -15.18 6.32 -2.85
CA ALA A 96 -14.42 5.73 -1.76
C ALA A 96 -15.17 4.59 -1.08
N GLY A 97 -16.45 4.79 -0.77
CA GLY A 97 -17.29 3.81 -0.07
C GLY A 97 -17.49 2.52 -0.88
N THR A 98 -17.80 2.64 -2.18
CA THR A 98 -17.94 1.47 -3.06
C THR A 98 -16.64 0.73 -3.25
N SER A 99 -15.53 1.44 -3.47
CA SER A 99 -14.21 0.81 -3.64
C SER A 99 -13.77 0.05 -2.38
N PHE A 100 -13.98 0.64 -1.21
CA PHE A 100 -13.68 0.02 0.07
C PHE A 100 -14.58 -1.19 0.34
N SER A 101 -15.87 -1.10 0.04
CA SER A 101 -16.82 -2.21 0.21
C SER A 101 -16.47 -3.40 -0.71
N VAL A 102 -16.07 -3.15 -1.95
CA VAL A 102 -15.62 -4.20 -2.87
C VAL A 102 -14.32 -4.84 -2.39
N ALA A 103 -13.37 -4.04 -1.90
CA ALA A 103 -12.12 -4.55 -1.36
C ALA A 103 -12.34 -5.48 -0.15
N ILE A 104 -13.18 -5.06 0.81
CA ILE A 104 -13.51 -5.91 1.97
C ILE A 104 -14.34 -7.11 1.53
N GLY A 105 -15.33 -6.91 0.66
CA GLY A 105 -16.19 -7.97 0.16
C GLY A 105 -15.41 -9.10 -0.52
N SER A 106 -14.33 -8.78 -1.22
CA SER A 106 -13.48 -9.79 -1.87
C SER A 106 -12.79 -10.75 -0.89
N MET A 107 -12.59 -10.34 0.36
CA MET A 107 -11.99 -11.22 1.40
C MET A 107 -12.91 -12.36 1.82
N PHE A 108 -14.20 -12.27 1.53
CA PHE A 108 -15.21 -13.27 1.90
C PHE A 108 -15.67 -14.11 0.71
N LEU A 109 -15.03 -13.95 -0.47
CA LEU A 109 -15.38 -14.75 -1.64
C LEU A 109 -14.89 -16.19 -1.48
N PRO A 110 -15.73 -17.19 -1.81
CA PRO A 110 -15.32 -18.59 -1.77
C PRO A 110 -14.33 -18.91 -2.89
N GLU A 111 -13.47 -19.91 -2.67
CA GLU A 111 -12.43 -20.34 -3.62
C GLU A 111 -13.01 -20.72 -5.00
N GLU A 112 -14.22 -21.28 -5.04
CA GLU A 112 -14.90 -21.67 -6.28
C GLU A 112 -15.17 -20.47 -7.19
N PHE A 113 -15.35 -19.28 -6.60
CA PHE A 113 -15.58 -18.05 -7.36
C PHE A 113 -14.42 -17.70 -8.26
N TYR A 114 -13.20 -17.90 -7.80
CA TYR A 114 -11.98 -17.59 -8.54
C TYR A 114 -11.78 -18.50 -9.75
N GLY A 115 -12.34 -19.73 -9.72
CA GLY A 115 -12.32 -20.66 -10.84
C GLY A 115 -13.10 -20.19 -12.09
N LEU A 116 -13.95 -19.18 -11.97
CA LEU A 116 -14.72 -18.60 -13.07
C LEU A 116 -13.92 -17.64 -13.94
N PHE A 117 -12.75 -17.19 -13.48
CA PHE A 117 -11.97 -16.14 -14.13
C PHE A 117 -10.63 -16.67 -14.67
N SER A 118 -10.08 -15.94 -15.65
CA SER A 118 -8.74 -16.24 -16.13
C SER A 118 -7.68 -15.97 -15.05
N PRO A 119 -6.53 -16.68 -15.05
CA PRO A 119 -5.49 -16.50 -14.05
C PRO A 119 -5.01 -15.06 -13.87
N ALA A 120 -4.98 -14.27 -14.94
CA ALA A 120 -4.58 -12.86 -14.88
C ALA A 120 -5.57 -11.99 -14.10
N ILE A 121 -6.87 -12.29 -14.18
CA ILE A 121 -7.93 -11.57 -13.46
C ILE A 121 -7.95 -12.03 -12.00
N VAL A 122 -7.74 -13.31 -11.75
CA VAL A 122 -7.69 -13.88 -10.39
C VAL A 122 -6.64 -13.17 -9.53
N VAL A 123 -5.47 -12.90 -10.06
CA VAL A 123 -4.40 -12.16 -9.33
C VAL A 123 -4.89 -10.80 -8.81
N VAL A 124 -5.74 -10.10 -9.57
CA VAL A 124 -6.27 -8.79 -9.16
C VAL A 124 -7.40 -8.95 -8.14
N ILE A 125 -8.30 -9.93 -8.35
CA ILE A 125 -9.48 -10.12 -7.47
C ILE A 125 -9.10 -10.75 -6.14
N HIS A 126 -8.09 -11.64 -6.14
CA HIS A 126 -7.63 -12.35 -4.95
C HIS A 126 -6.92 -11.44 -3.94
N GLU A 127 -6.38 -10.30 -4.41
CA GLU A 127 -5.69 -9.33 -3.55
C GLU A 127 -6.63 -8.14 -3.24
N PRO A 128 -7.26 -8.07 -2.07
CA PRO A 128 -8.24 -7.04 -1.72
C PRO A 128 -7.73 -5.61 -1.89
N LEU A 129 -6.45 -5.39 -1.56
CA LEU A 129 -5.81 -4.09 -1.68
C LEU A 129 -5.67 -3.66 -3.15
N VAL A 130 -5.29 -4.60 -4.03
CA VAL A 130 -5.16 -4.34 -5.47
C VAL A 130 -6.53 -4.09 -6.08
N LEU A 131 -7.52 -4.93 -5.75
CA LEU A 131 -8.88 -4.79 -6.23
C LEU A 131 -9.49 -3.45 -5.80
N GLY A 132 -9.34 -3.08 -4.52
CA GLY A 132 -9.82 -1.80 -4.00
C GLY A 132 -9.17 -0.60 -4.69
N ALA A 133 -7.84 -0.65 -4.90
CA ALA A 133 -7.12 0.41 -5.60
C ALA A 133 -7.57 0.54 -7.07
N VAL A 134 -7.72 -0.57 -7.78
CA VAL A 134 -8.21 -0.58 -9.17
C VAL A 134 -9.63 -0.02 -9.24
N MET A 135 -10.53 -0.47 -8.37
CA MET A 135 -11.91 0.02 -8.30
C MET A 135 -11.95 1.53 -8.00
N LEU A 136 -11.13 1.99 -7.07
CA LEU A 136 -11.05 3.41 -6.73
C LEU A 136 -10.60 4.25 -7.92
N VAL A 137 -9.57 3.83 -8.64
CA VAL A 137 -9.06 4.54 -9.83
C VAL A 137 -10.11 4.55 -10.95
N VAL A 138 -10.72 3.39 -11.22
CA VAL A 138 -11.73 3.26 -12.29
C VAL A 138 -12.97 4.09 -11.97
N LEU A 139 -13.53 3.96 -10.76
CA LEU A 139 -14.71 4.72 -10.36
C LEU A 139 -14.42 6.22 -10.29
N ASN A 140 -13.24 6.62 -9.79
CA ASN A 140 -12.83 8.02 -9.79
C ASN A 140 -12.72 8.57 -11.21
N ALA A 141 -12.17 7.82 -12.14
CA ALA A 141 -12.09 8.23 -13.53
C ALA A 141 -13.50 8.36 -14.17
N ILE A 142 -14.38 7.39 -13.99
CA ILE A 142 -15.73 7.41 -14.53
C ILE A 142 -16.53 8.58 -13.92
N ILE A 143 -16.51 8.74 -12.62
CA ILE A 143 -17.34 9.71 -11.91
C ILE A 143 -16.78 11.12 -12.06
N ASN A 144 -15.50 11.32 -11.76
CA ASN A 144 -14.92 12.66 -11.73
C ASN A 144 -14.53 13.21 -13.11
N LEU A 145 -14.14 12.35 -14.06
CA LEU A 145 -13.80 12.78 -15.41
C LEU A 145 -14.99 12.68 -16.39
N GLY A 146 -15.91 11.73 -16.17
CA GLY A 146 -17.06 11.50 -17.05
C GLY A 146 -18.33 12.17 -16.55
N ILE A 147 -18.79 11.80 -15.36
CA ILE A 147 -20.14 12.18 -14.87
C ILE A 147 -20.15 13.59 -14.29
N ARG A 148 -19.16 13.96 -13.47
CA ARG A 148 -19.09 15.28 -12.82
C ARG A 148 -19.17 16.47 -13.78
N PRO A 149 -18.46 16.52 -14.93
CA PRO A 149 -18.60 17.62 -15.86
C PRO A 149 -20.00 17.72 -16.47
N MET A 150 -20.65 16.56 -16.73
CA MET A 150 -22.04 16.54 -17.25
C MET A 150 -23.05 17.05 -16.23
N LEU A 151 -22.87 16.78 -14.93
CA LEU A 151 -23.72 17.26 -13.85
C LEU A 151 -23.53 18.76 -13.61
N LYS A 152 -22.29 19.25 -13.70
CA LYS A 152 -21.96 20.66 -13.58
C LYS A 152 -22.57 21.48 -14.70
N ASP A 153 -22.61 20.97 -15.93
CA ASP A 153 -23.24 21.62 -17.07
C ASP A 153 -24.78 21.70 -16.93
N LYS A 154 -25.37 20.77 -16.17
CA LYS A 154 -26.80 20.76 -15.84
C LYS A 154 -27.16 21.51 -14.56
N GLY A 155 -26.19 22.15 -13.88
CA GLY A 155 -26.43 22.92 -12.65
C GLY A 155 -26.87 22.08 -11.45
N VAL A 156 -26.55 20.79 -11.43
CA VAL A 156 -26.95 19.87 -10.35
C VAL A 156 -25.88 19.73 -9.27
N VAL A 157 -24.62 20.06 -9.57
CA VAL A 157 -23.44 20.03 -8.65
C VAL A 157 -22.56 21.25 -8.90
#